data_fc12e982b1828572e0abdd3f69fe8ff5
#
_entry.id   fc12e982b1828572e0abdd3f69fe8ff5
#
_cell.length_a   1.000
_cell.length_b   1.000
_cell.length_c   1.000
_cell.angle_alpha   90.00
_cell.angle_beta   90.00
_cell.angle_gamma   90.00
#
_symmetry.space_group_name_H-M   'P 1'
#
loop_
_entity.id
_entity.type
_entity.pdbx_description
1 polymer ?
#
loop_
_entity_poly.entity_id
_entity_poly.type
_entity_poly.pdbx_seq_one_letter_code
_entity_poly.pdbx_strand_id
1 'polypeptide(L)'
;MQSFTLRPADWEDLPAFKHIAHTTLTEDIPALFDPNKLLEDKKVGLEYIMAAEQNGEVVGFCCRYACRDADTPCCAEIFSLCVLPKAQHSGIGRAFVEDALAILYISGFKICKVWLPAGNRRACEFFEAAGFTRDYTDRIVQCGETPILFHRFEHPLTRPDKKYYR
;
A
#
# COMPACT_ATOMS: atom_id res chain seq x y z
N MET A 1 8.22 -12.77 -19.25
CA MET A 1 7.62 -11.88 -18.21
C MET A 1 7.35 -10.54 -18.87
N GLN A 2 6.11 -10.06 -18.80
CA GLN A 2 5.82 -8.68 -19.24
C GLN A 2 6.57 -7.71 -18.32
N SER A 3 7.33 -6.78 -18.89
CA SER A 3 8.05 -5.76 -18.14
C SER A 3 7.07 -4.71 -17.63
N PHE A 4 7.30 -4.23 -16.42
CA PHE A 4 6.58 -3.08 -15.84
C PHE A 4 7.60 -2.07 -15.31
N THR A 5 7.16 -0.84 -15.10
CA THR A 5 7.94 0.21 -14.44
C THR A 5 7.17 0.74 -13.24
N LEU A 6 7.91 1.03 -12.15
CA LEU A 6 7.39 1.83 -11.04
C LEU A 6 7.82 3.28 -11.25
N ARG A 7 6.90 4.21 -11.07
CA ARG A 7 7.17 5.64 -11.14
C ARG A 7 6.35 6.40 -10.10
N PRO A 8 6.78 7.61 -9.71
CA PRO A 8 5.92 8.49 -8.92
C PRO A 8 4.58 8.72 -9.63
N ALA A 9 3.53 8.88 -8.83
CA ALA A 9 2.20 9.17 -9.36
C ALA A 9 2.12 10.58 -9.95
N ASP A 10 1.27 10.74 -10.94
CA ASP A 10 0.89 12.03 -11.54
C ASP A 10 -0.61 12.29 -11.33
N TRP A 11 -1.03 13.56 -11.46
CA TRP A 11 -2.45 13.94 -11.37
C TRP A 11 -3.30 13.24 -12.44
N GLU A 12 -2.73 12.94 -13.59
CA GLU A 12 -3.38 12.22 -14.68
C GLU A 12 -3.68 10.75 -14.35
N ASP A 13 -3.03 10.19 -13.31
CA ASP A 13 -3.24 8.80 -12.87
C ASP A 13 -4.50 8.62 -12.02
N LEU A 14 -5.07 9.69 -11.47
CA LEU A 14 -6.17 9.61 -10.51
C LEU A 14 -7.40 8.83 -11.03
N PRO A 15 -7.85 8.98 -12.28
CA PRO A 15 -8.93 8.15 -12.80
C PRO A 15 -8.59 6.66 -12.82
N ALA A 16 -7.33 6.32 -13.15
CA ALA A 16 -6.85 4.93 -13.13
C ALA A 16 -6.83 4.37 -11.71
N PHE A 17 -6.34 5.12 -10.72
CA PHE A 17 -6.33 4.71 -9.32
C PHE A 17 -7.74 4.45 -8.80
N LYS A 18 -8.70 5.30 -9.14
CA LYS A 18 -10.10 5.09 -8.79
C LYS A 18 -10.65 3.79 -9.38
N HIS A 19 -10.40 3.55 -10.66
CA HIS A 19 -10.81 2.31 -11.32
C HIS A 19 -10.14 1.08 -10.67
N ILE A 20 -8.84 1.14 -10.40
CA ILE A 20 -8.09 0.06 -9.76
C ILE A 20 -8.66 -0.24 -8.36
N ALA A 21 -8.88 0.78 -7.53
CA ALA A 21 -9.43 0.62 -6.20
C ALA A 21 -10.81 -0.05 -6.23
N HIS A 22 -11.71 0.41 -7.09
CA HIS A 22 -13.04 -0.19 -7.25
C HIS A 22 -13.01 -1.63 -7.79
N THR A 23 -12.00 -1.98 -8.57
CA THR A 23 -11.86 -3.33 -9.15
C THR A 23 -11.24 -4.32 -8.16
N THR A 24 -10.37 -3.85 -7.27
CA THR A 24 -9.54 -4.71 -6.41
C THR A 24 -10.02 -4.80 -4.98
N LEU A 25 -10.69 -3.78 -4.49
CA LEU A 25 -11.21 -3.73 -3.12
C LEU A 25 -12.66 -4.22 -3.12
N THR A 26 -13.04 -4.91 -2.05
CA THR A 26 -14.44 -5.32 -1.84
C THR A 26 -15.34 -4.09 -1.67
N GLU A 27 -16.62 -4.20 -1.99
CA GLU A 27 -17.57 -3.09 -2.08
C GLU A 27 -17.61 -2.15 -0.85
N ASP A 28 -17.28 -2.66 0.33
CA ASP A 28 -17.31 -1.92 1.59
C ASP A 28 -16.01 -1.18 1.94
N ILE A 29 -14.90 -1.45 1.23
CA ILE A 29 -13.56 -0.95 1.58
C ILE A 29 -13.10 0.23 0.70
N PRO A 30 -13.59 0.46 -0.54
CA PRO A 30 -13.05 1.47 -1.45
C PRO A 30 -13.00 2.88 -0.86
N ALA A 31 -14.00 3.24 -0.03
CA ALA A 31 -14.10 4.57 0.56
C ALA A 31 -12.98 4.87 1.58
N LEU A 32 -12.41 3.84 2.23
CA LEU A 32 -11.32 4.00 3.19
C LEU A 32 -9.95 4.13 2.52
N PHE A 33 -9.80 3.54 1.35
CA PHE A 33 -8.52 3.38 0.64
C PHE A 33 -8.52 4.06 -0.74
N ASP A 34 -9.51 4.92 -1.00
CA ASP A 34 -9.55 5.71 -2.23
C ASP A 34 -8.45 6.79 -2.18
N PRO A 35 -7.38 6.68 -2.99
CA PRO A 35 -6.32 7.67 -3.00
C PRO A 35 -6.82 9.05 -3.40
N ASN A 36 -7.89 9.16 -4.20
CA ASN A 36 -8.47 10.44 -4.55
C ASN A 36 -9.05 11.15 -3.32
N LYS A 37 -9.79 10.41 -2.49
CA LYS A 37 -10.34 10.96 -1.26
C LYS A 37 -9.24 11.37 -0.27
N LEU A 38 -8.15 10.60 -0.21
CA LEU A 38 -7.00 10.94 0.62
C LEU A 38 -6.31 12.22 0.17
N LEU A 39 -6.20 12.42 -1.14
CA LEU A 39 -5.64 13.63 -1.75
C LEU A 39 -6.57 14.84 -1.58
N GLU A 40 -7.89 14.66 -1.82
CA GLU A 40 -8.91 15.69 -1.59
C GLU A 40 -8.94 16.15 -0.13
N ASP A 41 -8.87 15.21 0.81
CA ASP A 41 -8.82 15.50 2.24
C ASP A 41 -7.44 16.07 2.69
N LYS A 42 -6.49 16.25 1.77
CA LYS A 42 -5.09 16.66 2.04
C LYS A 42 -4.40 15.81 3.09
N LYS A 43 -4.77 14.56 3.18
CA LYS A 43 -4.19 13.61 4.13
C LYS A 43 -2.91 12.99 3.62
N VAL A 44 -2.76 12.88 2.31
CA VAL A 44 -1.60 12.32 1.60
C VAL A 44 -1.31 13.20 0.38
N GLY A 45 -0.05 13.46 0.08
CA GLY A 45 0.38 14.10 -1.18
C GLY A 45 0.69 13.05 -2.25
N LEU A 46 0.68 13.46 -3.51
CA LEU A 46 1.04 12.58 -4.64
C LEU A 46 2.44 11.96 -4.51
N GLU A 47 3.37 12.67 -3.87
CA GLU A 47 4.73 12.22 -3.61
C GLU A 47 4.79 10.93 -2.77
N TYR A 48 3.71 10.59 -2.09
CA TYR A 48 3.59 9.37 -1.30
C TYR A 48 2.97 8.20 -2.06
N ILE A 49 2.63 8.41 -3.34
CA ILE A 49 1.98 7.40 -4.19
C ILE A 49 2.92 7.00 -5.34
N MET A 50 3.10 5.69 -5.49
CA MET A 50 3.78 5.09 -6.64
C MET A 50 2.76 4.44 -7.56
N ALA A 51 2.92 4.62 -8.86
CA ALA A 51 2.17 3.95 -9.90
C ALA A 51 3.00 2.81 -10.53
N ALA A 52 2.34 1.72 -10.88
CA ALA A 52 2.91 0.68 -11.74
C ALA A 52 2.32 0.80 -13.15
N GLU A 53 3.18 0.94 -14.13
CA GLU A 53 2.82 1.02 -15.53
C GLU A 53 3.27 -0.23 -16.28
N GLN A 54 2.38 -0.80 -17.09
CA GLN A 54 2.65 -1.95 -17.94
C GLN A 54 1.99 -1.73 -19.29
N ASN A 55 2.78 -1.80 -20.38
CA ASN A 55 2.32 -1.55 -21.75
C ASN A 55 1.62 -0.18 -21.94
N GLY A 56 2.10 0.87 -21.26
CA GLY A 56 1.53 2.21 -21.34
C GLY A 56 0.23 2.40 -20.54
N GLU A 57 -0.16 1.42 -19.72
CA GLU A 57 -1.36 1.48 -18.87
C GLU A 57 -0.96 1.41 -17.39
N VAL A 58 -1.56 2.26 -16.56
CA VAL A 58 -1.42 2.18 -15.10
C VAL A 58 -2.25 1.01 -14.60
N VAL A 59 -1.57 0.01 -14.03
CA VAL A 59 -2.18 -1.27 -13.60
C VAL A 59 -2.14 -1.49 -12.09
N GLY A 60 -1.52 -0.59 -11.34
CA GLY A 60 -1.44 -0.68 -9.88
C GLY A 60 -0.95 0.61 -9.25
N PHE A 61 -1.17 0.73 -7.96
CA PHE A 61 -0.62 1.81 -7.15
C PHE A 61 -0.30 1.34 -5.73
N CYS A 62 0.63 2.06 -5.08
CA CYS A 62 0.96 1.88 -3.68
C CYS A 62 1.07 3.24 -3.01
N CYS A 63 0.31 3.43 -1.92
CA CYS A 63 0.32 4.62 -1.11
C CYS A 63 1.01 4.32 0.23
N ARG A 64 2.00 5.15 0.59
CA ARG A 64 2.76 5.04 1.84
C ARG A 64 2.94 6.40 2.50
N TYR A 65 2.88 6.48 3.82
CA TYR A 65 3.13 7.71 4.57
C TYR A 65 3.45 7.44 6.04
N ALA A 66 3.65 8.49 6.83
CA ALA A 66 3.86 8.36 8.27
C ALA A 66 2.66 7.70 8.94
N CYS A 67 2.92 6.70 9.76
CA CYS A 67 1.90 6.00 10.53
C CYS A 67 1.25 6.94 11.55
N ARG A 68 -0.05 6.80 11.77
CA ARG A 68 -0.82 7.55 12.75
C ARG A 68 -1.02 6.82 14.07
N ASP A 69 -0.54 5.57 14.15
CA ASP A 69 -0.63 4.79 15.38
C ASP A 69 0.28 5.39 16.46
N ALA A 70 -0.32 5.94 17.51
CA ALA A 70 0.41 6.63 18.58
C ALA A 70 1.25 5.70 19.47
N ASP A 71 1.04 4.39 19.36
CA ASP A 71 1.73 3.37 20.16
C ASP A 71 3.14 3.03 19.65
N THR A 72 3.50 3.49 18.45
CA THR A 72 4.81 3.16 17.85
C THR A 72 5.46 4.42 17.27
N PRO A 73 6.47 4.98 17.93
CA PRO A 73 7.18 6.12 17.41
C PRO A 73 8.01 5.73 16.17
N CYS A 74 8.23 6.70 15.27
CA CYS A 74 9.01 6.52 14.05
C CYS A 74 8.49 5.39 13.14
N CYS A 75 7.18 5.16 13.12
CA CYS A 75 6.56 4.21 12.20
C CYS A 75 6.02 4.89 10.95
N ALA A 76 6.03 4.13 9.87
CA ALA A 76 5.35 4.45 8.61
C ALA A 76 4.34 3.35 8.27
N GLU A 77 3.50 3.61 7.29
CA GLU A 77 2.43 2.70 6.90
C GLU A 77 2.36 2.58 5.37
N ILE A 78 2.22 1.35 4.87
CA ILE A 78 1.67 1.11 3.54
C ILE A 78 0.16 1.14 3.72
N PHE A 79 -0.44 2.25 3.30
CA PHE A 79 -1.85 2.49 3.50
C PHE A 79 -2.74 1.77 2.48
N SER A 80 -2.30 1.70 1.23
CA SER A 80 -3.03 1.03 0.15
C SER A 80 -2.04 0.46 -0.85
N LEU A 81 -2.28 -0.76 -1.29
CA LEU A 81 -1.55 -1.43 -2.36
C LEU A 81 -2.56 -2.21 -3.20
N CYS A 82 -2.76 -1.77 -4.42
CA CYS A 82 -3.71 -2.37 -5.35
C CYS A 82 -3.06 -2.65 -6.70
N VAL A 83 -3.33 -3.83 -7.26
CA VAL A 83 -2.89 -4.25 -8.59
C VAL A 83 -4.04 -4.91 -9.31
N LEU A 84 -4.37 -4.45 -10.53
CA LEU A 84 -5.44 -5.03 -11.35
C LEU A 84 -5.29 -6.55 -11.50
N PRO A 85 -6.37 -7.33 -11.48
CA PRO A 85 -6.32 -8.78 -11.60
C PRO A 85 -5.48 -9.29 -12.78
N LYS A 86 -5.58 -8.62 -13.94
CA LYS A 86 -4.82 -8.97 -15.15
C LYS A 86 -3.29 -8.80 -15.02
N ALA A 87 -2.85 -7.98 -14.06
CA ALA A 87 -1.43 -7.66 -13.82
C ALA A 87 -0.90 -8.26 -12.50
N GLN A 88 -1.74 -9.00 -11.77
CA GLN A 88 -1.30 -9.73 -10.58
C GLN A 88 -0.36 -10.89 -10.94
N HIS A 89 0.40 -11.38 -9.96
CA HIS A 89 1.41 -12.45 -10.13
C HIS A 89 2.56 -12.12 -11.10
N SER A 90 2.67 -10.86 -11.55
CA SER A 90 3.78 -10.38 -12.41
C SER A 90 4.98 -9.83 -11.62
N GLY A 91 4.90 -9.80 -10.28
CA GLY A 91 5.92 -9.25 -9.41
C GLY A 91 5.70 -7.79 -9.00
N ILE A 92 4.67 -7.10 -9.54
CA ILE A 92 4.37 -5.69 -9.24
C ILE A 92 4.16 -5.45 -7.75
N GLY A 93 3.32 -6.27 -7.10
CA GLY A 93 3.04 -6.11 -5.67
C GLY A 93 4.30 -6.21 -4.82
N ARG A 94 5.17 -7.17 -5.12
CA ARG A 94 6.46 -7.32 -4.43
C ARG A 94 7.37 -6.13 -4.67
N ALA A 95 7.45 -5.65 -5.90
CA ALA A 95 8.26 -4.48 -6.24
C ALA A 95 7.77 -3.22 -5.49
N PHE A 96 6.46 -3.03 -5.33
CA PHE A 96 5.89 -1.95 -4.52
C PHE A 96 6.31 -2.04 -3.05
N VAL A 97 6.25 -3.24 -2.46
CA VAL A 97 6.67 -3.42 -1.06
C VAL A 97 8.16 -3.14 -0.90
N GLU A 98 9.00 -3.69 -1.77
CA GLU A 98 10.45 -3.47 -1.73
C GLU A 98 10.81 -1.98 -1.86
N ASP A 99 10.18 -1.26 -2.81
CA ASP A 99 10.34 0.19 -2.98
C ASP A 99 9.88 0.96 -1.74
N ALA A 100 8.69 0.64 -1.21
CA ALA A 100 8.14 1.28 -0.03
C ALA A 100 9.07 1.12 1.17
N LEU A 101 9.52 -0.11 1.48
CA LEU A 101 10.43 -0.38 2.61
C LEU A 101 11.75 0.38 2.46
N ALA A 102 12.31 0.43 1.24
CA ALA A 102 13.55 1.14 0.99
C ALA A 102 13.42 2.65 1.20
N ILE A 103 12.41 3.27 0.62
CA ILE A 103 12.19 4.72 0.73
C ILE A 103 11.84 5.11 2.18
N LEU A 104 11.02 4.34 2.86
CA LEU A 104 10.67 4.59 4.26
C LEU A 104 11.91 4.49 5.18
N TYR A 105 12.80 3.53 4.94
CA TYR A 105 14.08 3.45 5.64
C TYR A 105 14.95 4.70 5.41
N ILE A 106 15.10 5.11 4.15
CA ILE A 106 15.89 6.30 3.78
C ILE A 106 15.30 7.57 4.40
N SER A 107 13.97 7.63 4.54
CA SER A 107 13.25 8.72 5.20
C SER A 107 13.38 8.72 6.74
N GLY A 108 14.09 7.74 7.32
CA GLY A 108 14.41 7.68 8.75
C GLY A 108 13.42 6.92 9.61
N PHE A 109 12.38 6.33 9.03
CA PHE A 109 11.47 5.45 9.76
C PHE A 109 12.17 4.16 10.21
N LYS A 110 11.63 3.51 11.24
CA LYS A 110 12.20 2.29 11.82
C LYS A 110 11.32 1.06 11.61
N ILE A 111 10.03 1.26 11.50
CA ILE A 111 9.03 0.20 11.35
C ILE A 111 8.05 0.62 10.26
N CYS A 112 7.70 -0.32 9.38
CA CYS A 112 6.59 -0.19 8.44
C CYS A 112 5.42 -1.05 8.91
N LYS A 113 4.23 -0.50 8.92
CA LYS A 113 2.99 -1.18 9.29
C LYS A 113 2.04 -1.29 8.12
N VAL A 114 1.13 -2.25 8.19
CA VAL A 114 -0.01 -2.39 7.28
C VAL A 114 -1.21 -2.91 8.06
N TRP A 115 -2.38 -2.35 7.78
CA TRP A 115 -3.64 -2.82 8.30
C TRP A 115 -4.39 -3.60 7.22
N LEU A 116 -4.71 -4.85 7.51
CA LEU A 116 -5.36 -5.75 6.56
C LEU A 116 -6.70 -6.23 7.10
N PRO A 117 -7.77 -6.23 6.28
CA PRO A 117 -9.03 -6.86 6.69
C PRO A 117 -8.79 -8.33 7.04
N ALA A 118 -9.29 -8.76 8.20
CA ALA A 118 -9.08 -10.13 8.68
C ALA A 118 -9.61 -11.18 7.70
N GLY A 119 -10.67 -10.87 6.95
CA GLY A 119 -11.23 -11.73 5.91
C GLY A 119 -10.42 -11.77 4.60
N ASN A 120 -9.47 -10.85 4.39
CA ASN A 120 -8.64 -10.82 3.20
C ASN A 120 -7.40 -11.70 3.37
N ARG A 121 -7.63 -13.02 3.41
CA ARG A 121 -6.57 -14.01 3.61
C ARG A 121 -5.43 -13.87 2.59
N ARG A 122 -5.75 -13.58 1.33
CA ARG A 122 -4.76 -13.42 0.27
C ARG A 122 -3.80 -12.25 0.54
N ALA A 123 -4.31 -11.11 1.01
CA ALA A 123 -3.47 -9.99 1.39
C ALA A 123 -2.59 -10.33 2.61
N CYS A 124 -3.15 -11.01 3.61
CA CYS A 124 -2.37 -11.46 4.78
C CYS A 124 -1.21 -12.36 4.36
N GLU A 125 -1.48 -13.41 3.57
CA GLU A 125 -0.46 -14.33 3.05
C GLU A 125 0.60 -13.61 2.19
N PHE A 126 0.18 -12.63 1.39
CA PHE A 126 1.10 -11.81 0.58
C PHE A 126 2.07 -11.00 1.45
N PHE A 127 1.57 -10.28 2.45
CA PHE A 127 2.42 -9.47 3.33
C PHE A 127 3.28 -10.34 4.26
N GLU A 128 2.80 -11.49 4.73
CA GLU A 128 3.61 -12.48 5.46
C GLU A 128 4.76 -12.98 4.59
N ALA A 129 4.50 -13.33 3.33
CA ALA A 129 5.54 -13.73 2.38
C ALA A 129 6.53 -12.60 2.06
N ALA A 130 6.13 -11.34 2.22
CA ALA A 130 6.98 -10.17 2.10
C ALA A 130 7.76 -9.83 3.40
N GLY A 131 7.64 -10.66 4.45
CA GLY A 131 8.39 -10.53 5.71
C GLY A 131 7.68 -9.74 6.80
N PHE A 132 6.42 -9.36 6.62
CA PHE A 132 5.62 -8.75 7.67
C PHE A 132 5.13 -9.81 8.66
N THR A 133 5.07 -9.44 9.93
CA THR A 133 4.56 -10.29 11.00
C THR A 133 3.39 -9.64 11.70
N ARG A 134 2.35 -10.41 12.04
CA ARG A 134 1.22 -9.91 12.81
C ARG A 134 1.66 -9.57 14.22
N ASP A 135 1.35 -8.36 14.69
CA ASP A 135 1.67 -7.91 16.05
C ASP A 135 0.51 -8.09 17.05
N TYR A 136 -0.57 -8.74 16.60
CA TYR A 136 -1.80 -9.02 17.37
C TYR A 136 -2.56 -7.78 17.83
N THR A 137 -2.29 -6.62 17.26
CA THR A 137 -3.13 -5.44 17.42
C THR A 137 -4.25 -5.49 16.38
N ASP A 138 -5.47 -5.35 16.85
CA ASP A 138 -6.66 -5.41 16.02
C ASP A 138 -7.47 -4.12 16.17
N ARG A 139 -8.22 -3.75 15.13
CA ARG A 139 -9.21 -2.68 15.19
C ARG A 139 -10.44 -3.03 14.38
N ILE A 140 -11.59 -2.51 14.80
CA ILE A 140 -12.81 -2.57 14.00
C ILE A 140 -13.00 -1.22 13.34
N VAL A 141 -13.22 -1.24 12.03
CA VAL A 141 -13.50 -0.04 11.24
C VAL A 141 -14.91 -0.16 10.66
N GLN A 142 -15.72 0.87 10.87
CA GLN A 142 -17.05 0.94 10.31
C GLN A 142 -16.96 1.30 8.82
N CYS A 143 -17.34 0.37 7.95
CA CYS A 143 -17.41 0.55 6.51
C CYS A 143 -18.88 0.52 6.08
N GLY A 144 -19.49 1.70 5.91
CA GLY A 144 -20.93 1.78 5.72
C GLY A 144 -21.67 1.23 6.94
N GLU A 145 -22.56 0.25 6.73
CA GLU A 145 -23.28 -0.44 7.80
C GLU A 145 -22.54 -1.68 8.34
N THR A 146 -21.42 -2.06 7.73
CA THR A 146 -20.69 -3.29 8.06
C THR A 146 -19.44 -2.98 8.88
N PRO A 147 -19.31 -3.50 10.12
CA PRO A 147 -18.06 -3.46 10.87
C PRO A 147 -17.07 -4.46 10.30
N ILE A 148 -15.86 -4.02 9.97
CA ILE A 148 -14.79 -4.87 9.44
C ILE A 148 -13.64 -4.93 10.45
N LEU A 149 -13.24 -6.15 10.81
CA LEU A 149 -12.07 -6.41 11.64
C LEU A 149 -10.81 -6.29 10.79
N PHE A 150 -9.85 -5.50 11.27
CA PHE A 150 -8.52 -5.38 10.68
C PHE A 150 -7.47 -5.91 11.64
N HIS A 151 -6.51 -6.64 11.08
CA HIS A 151 -5.29 -7.06 11.75
C HIS A 151 -4.13 -6.17 11.34
N ARG A 152 -3.26 -5.84 12.31
CA ARG A 152 -2.04 -5.09 12.06
C ARG A 152 -0.86 -6.03 11.86
N PHE A 153 -0.07 -5.74 10.82
CA PHE A 153 1.21 -6.40 10.55
C PHE A 153 2.31 -5.36 10.54
N GLU A 154 3.52 -5.75 10.93
CA GLU A 154 4.67 -4.89 10.96
C GLU A 154 5.91 -5.53 10.34
N HIS A 155 6.80 -4.69 9.82
CA HIS A 155 8.08 -5.06 9.26
C HIS A 155 9.15 -4.09 9.77
N PRO A 156 10.23 -4.56 10.43
CA PRO A 156 11.35 -3.69 10.79
C PRO A 156 12.04 -3.21 9.52
N LEU A 157 12.32 -1.89 9.45
CA LEU A 157 13.01 -1.31 8.32
C LEU A 157 14.51 -1.50 8.49
N THR A 158 15.13 -2.09 7.47
CA THR A 158 16.57 -2.35 7.40
C THR A 158 17.19 -1.65 6.20
N ARG A 159 18.51 -1.49 6.22
CA ARG A 159 19.23 -0.84 5.14
C ARG A 159 18.94 -1.53 3.79
N PRO A 160 18.40 -0.81 2.80
CA PRO A 160 18.11 -1.39 1.52
C PRO A 160 19.37 -1.59 0.66
N ASP A 161 19.23 -2.32 -0.43
CA ASP A 161 20.29 -2.51 -1.42
C ASP A 161 20.78 -1.17 -1.99
N LYS A 162 22.04 -1.14 -2.45
CA LYS A 162 22.70 0.07 -3.00
C LYS A 162 21.94 0.72 -4.15
N LYS A 163 21.10 -0.03 -4.89
CA LYS A 163 20.30 0.49 -6.00
C LYS A 163 19.35 1.64 -5.61
N TYR A 164 18.98 1.75 -4.34
CA TYR A 164 18.09 2.79 -3.81
C TYR A 164 18.80 4.07 -3.37
N TYR A 165 20.12 4.13 -3.43
CA TYR A 165 20.92 5.30 -3.01
C TYR A 165 21.44 6.14 -4.19
N ARG A 166 20.84 6.01 -5.35
CA ARG A 166 21.24 6.76 -6.54
C ARG A 166 20.53 8.10 -6.66
#